data_b3d53461fb1b681fcd0884085d9c9394
#
_entry.id   b3d53461fb1b681fcd0884085d9c9394
#
_cell.length_a   1.000
_cell.length_b   1.000
_cell.length_c   1.000
_cell.angle_alpha   90.00
_cell.angle_beta   90.00
_cell.angle_gamma   90.00
#
_symmetry.space_group_name_H-M   'P 1'
#
loop_
_entity.id
_entity.type
_entity.pdbx_description
1 polymer ?
#
loop_
_entity_poly.entity_id
_entity_poly.type
_entity_poly.pdbx_seq_one_letter_code
_entity_poly.pdbx_strand_id
1 'polypeptide(L)'
;MKEFSAEKRRRLFDGKEVSAVLPYHSLEGNRAITQEKKGRLSVSGAQEKYGLIEENGQLRLNNNDEKGRFILKPQSGDRRFMYREDMPANEDLTMDIAEHVYDIPVAAHGLCFLGNGESAYITRRFDYDAAGNKFKMEDFASVAKLSKEQNGEDYKYTALSYEDCAQIIKDHCIAAQVELLKFYRILIFNYLTCNGDAHAKNFSLIEYREGDVRLAPGYDLLNTDMHLSTEIFALEKGLFKEGTPILDTTPIGRPMFLEFGRRIGLNEKTIGRELDFFAATYPVVRELIDGSLLSADAKESYWGGYKYRLSTMQP
;
A
#
# COMPACT_ATOMS: atom_id res chain seq x y z
N MET A 1 21.87 -15.67 5.79
CA MET A 1 20.77 -16.64 5.63
C MET A 1 19.50 -15.85 5.31
N LYS A 2 18.68 -16.36 4.37
CA LYS A 2 17.39 -15.73 4.03
C LYS A 2 16.36 -16.23 5.04
N GLU A 3 16.16 -15.47 6.12
CA GLU A 3 15.25 -15.81 7.23
C GLU A 3 14.39 -14.60 7.58
N PHE A 4 13.19 -14.83 8.05
CA PHE A 4 12.37 -13.77 8.63
C PHE A 4 12.93 -13.34 9.98
N SER A 5 12.98 -12.04 10.25
CA SER A 5 13.30 -11.52 11.57
C SER A 5 12.30 -12.03 12.62
N ALA A 6 12.67 -12.00 13.90
CA ALA A 6 11.77 -12.39 14.99
C ALA A 6 10.45 -11.60 14.97
N GLU A 7 10.50 -10.33 14.61
CA GLU A 7 9.33 -9.47 14.47
C GLU A 7 8.45 -9.88 13.29
N LYS A 8 9.03 -10.05 12.10
CA LYS A 8 8.30 -10.50 10.90
C LYS A 8 7.66 -11.88 11.15
N ARG A 9 8.36 -12.82 11.83
CA ARG A 9 7.78 -14.12 12.21
C ARG A 9 6.58 -13.97 13.14
N ARG A 10 6.69 -13.12 14.17
CA ARG A 10 5.57 -12.86 15.09
C ARG A 10 4.35 -12.33 14.35
N ARG A 11 4.53 -11.38 13.44
CA ARG A 11 3.43 -10.73 12.72
C ARG A 11 2.83 -11.60 11.61
N LEU A 12 3.68 -12.23 10.80
CA LEU A 12 3.22 -13.07 9.69
C LEU A 12 2.68 -14.42 10.16
N PHE A 13 3.39 -15.06 11.11
CA PHE A 13 3.20 -16.48 11.40
C PHE A 13 2.91 -16.78 12.88
N ASP A 14 2.50 -15.77 13.65
CA ASP A 14 2.21 -15.91 15.08
C ASP A 14 3.41 -16.49 15.88
N GLY A 15 4.64 -16.17 15.45
CA GLY A 15 5.91 -16.61 16.08
C GLY A 15 6.42 -17.97 15.62
N LYS A 16 5.71 -18.68 14.75
CA LYS A 16 6.16 -19.97 14.20
C LYS A 16 7.42 -19.81 13.36
N GLU A 17 8.27 -20.81 13.41
CA GLU A 17 9.40 -20.96 12.51
C GLU A 17 8.90 -21.34 11.11
N VAL A 18 9.10 -20.45 10.15
CA VAL A 18 8.71 -20.64 8.76
C VAL A 18 9.88 -20.29 7.85
N SER A 19 10.15 -21.15 6.86
CA SER A 19 11.21 -20.93 5.89
C SER A 19 10.89 -19.68 5.03
N ALA A 20 11.85 -18.79 4.90
CA ALA A 20 11.75 -17.68 3.95
C ALA A 20 12.08 -18.11 2.51
N VAL A 21 12.48 -19.36 2.30
CA VAL A 21 12.73 -19.91 0.95
C VAL A 21 11.56 -20.80 0.56
N LEU A 22 10.91 -20.42 -0.53
CA LEU A 22 9.79 -21.18 -1.11
C LEU A 22 10.30 -22.45 -1.83
N PRO A 23 9.52 -23.54 -1.84
CA PRO A 23 9.91 -24.81 -2.49
C PRO A 23 9.80 -24.75 -4.03
N TYR A 24 9.73 -23.57 -4.61
CA TYR A 24 9.58 -23.37 -6.06
C TYR A 24 10.85 -22.70 -6.61
N HIS A 25 11.41 -23.28 -7.68
CA HIS A 25 12.56 -22.67 -8.36
C HIS A 25 12.15 -21.38 -9.09
N SER A 26 10.99 -21.39 -9.73
CA SER A 26 10.34 -20.21 -10.34
C SER A 26 8.82 -20.39 -10.25
N LEU A 27 8.08 -19.32 -10.51
CA LEU A 27 6.62 -19.36 -10.60
C LEU A 27 6.12 -19.46 -12.05
N GLU A 28 7.03 -19.54 -13.03
CA GLU A 28 6.69 -19.75 -14.43
C GLU A 28 5.97 -21.11 -14.59
N GLY A 29 4.77 -21.05 -15.14
CA GLY A 29 3.91 -22.24 -15.29
C GLY A 29 2.84 -22.42 -14.19
N ASN A 30 2.96 -21.75 -13.05
CA ASN A 30 1.92 -21.67 -12.01
C ASN A 30 1.05 -20.40 -12.15
N ARG A 31 0.83 -19.94 -13.37
CA ARG A 31 0.07 -18.71 -13.63
C ARG A 31 -1.34 -18.85 -13.04
N ALA A 32 -1.55 -18.18 -11.91
CA ALA A 32 -2.86 -17.73 -11.54
C ALA A 32 -3.38 -16.88 -12.70
N ILE A 33 -4.57 -17.18 -13.17
CA ILE A 33 -5.24 -16.62 -14.33
C ILE A 33 -4.98 -15.12 -14.41
N THR A 34 -4.01 -14.71 -15.22
CA THR A 34 -3.78 -13.33 -15.56
C THR A 34 -4.88 -12.93 -16.55
N GLN A 35 -5.92 -12.31 -16.04
CA GLN A 35 -6.88 -11.62 -16.91
C GLN A 35 -6.12 -10.57 -17.71
N GLU A 36 -6.23 -10.60 -19.02
CA GLU A 36 -5.78 -9.50 -19.88
C GLU A 36 -6.38 -8.19 -19.37
N LYS A 37 -5.54 -7.32 -18.84
CA LYS A 37 -5.98 -6.03 -18.31
C LYS A 37 -5.94 -5.01 -19.44
N LYS A 38 -7.10 -4.64 -19.95
CA LYS A 38 -7.33 -3.41 -20.70
C LYS A 38 -7.53 -2.31 -19.66
N GLY A 39 -6.81 -1.19 -19.78
CA GLY A 39 -6.92 -0.06 -18.87
C GLY A 39 -5.58 0.63 -18.60
N ARG A 40 -5.57 1.60 -17.69
CA ARG A 40 -4.36 2.32 -17.27
C ARG A 40 -3.34 1.35 -16.71
N LEU A 41 -2.09 1.43 -17.19
CA LEU A 41 -1.00 0.66 -16.64
C LEU A 41 -0.73 1.11 -15.19
N SER A 42 -0.81 0.19 -14.26
CA SER A 42 -0.51 0.44 -12.85
C SER A 42 0.40 -0.65 -12.30
N VAL A 43 1.24 -0.30 -11.33
CA VAL A 43 2.16 -1.24 -10.69
C VAL A 43 1.38 -2.37 -10.01
N SER A 44 0.41 -2.03 -9.16
CA SER A 44 -0.45 -3.00 -8.46
C SER A 44 -1.28 -3.86 -9.43
N GLY A 45 -1.64 -3.29 -10.57
CA GLY A 45 -2.43 -3.97 -11.60
C GLY A 45 -1.67 -4.96 -12.45
N ALA A 46 -0.38 -4.75 -12.67
CA ALA A 46 0.45 -5.56 -13.56
C ALA A 46 1.23 -6.66 -12.82
N GLN A 47 1.39 -6.55 -11.50
CA GLN A 47 2.10 -7.53 -10.69
C GLN A 47 1.21 -8.76 -10.42
N GLU A 48 1.73 -9.95 -10.72
CA GLU A 48 1.07 -11.21 -10.42
C GLU A 48 0.90 -11.39 -8.90
N LYS A 49 -0.20 -12.03 -8.50
CA LYS A 49 -0.50 -12.29 -7.08
C LYS A 49 -0.88 -13.76 -6.93
N TYR A 50 -0.25 -14.44 -5.97
CA TYR A 50 -0.50 -15.84 -5.66
C TYR A 50 -0.98 -15.99 -4.22
N GLY A 51 -1.94 -16.85 -3.99
CA GLY A 51 -2.34 -17.26 -2.64
C GLY A 51 -1.36 -18.27 -2.07
N LEU A 52 -0.99 -18.10 -0.79
CA LEU A 52 -0.17 -19.07 -0.07
C LEU A 52 -0.86 -19.51 1.22
N ILE A 53 -0.49 -20.72 1.66
CA ILE A 53 -0.74 -21.23 3.01
C ILE A 53 0.60 -21.65 3.67
N GLU A 54 0.63 -21.62 4.98
CA GLU A 54 1.74 -22.18 5.79
C GLU A 54 1.37 -23.61 6.19
N GLU A 55 2.26 -24.54 5.95
CA GLU A 55 2.12 -25.93 6.31
C GLU A 55 3.48 -26.50 6.78
N ASN A 56 3.53 -26.96 8.03
CA ASN A 56 4.74 -27.56 8.62
C ASN A 56 6.02 -26.69 8.50
N GLY A 57 5.91 -25.39 8.70
CA GLY A 57 7.04 -24.46 8.59
C GLY A 57 7.47 -24.11 7.17
N GLN A 58 6.65 -24.46 6.18
CA GLN A 58 6.87 -24.15 4.77
C GLN A 58 5.69 -23.34 4.22
N LEU A 59 5.99 -22.43 3.30
CA LEU A 59 4.98 -21.73 2.51
C LEU A 59 4.79 -22.46 1.19
N ARG A 60 3.55 -22.74 0.83
CA ARG A 60 3.19 -23.30 -0.46
C ARG A 60 2.01 -22.58 -1.11
N LEU A 61 1.92 -22.69 -2.42
CA LEU A 61 0.76 -22.21 -3.17
C LEU A 61 -0.52 -22.93 -2.69
N ASN A 62 -1.60 -22.18 -2.53
CA ASN A 62 -2.89 -22.77 -2.22
C ASN A 62 -3.49 -23.44 -3.47
N ASN A 63 -4.22 -24.54 -3.24
CA ASN A 63 -5.04 -25.16 -4.27
C ASN A 63 -6.37 -24.39 -4.43
N ASN A 64 -7.13 -24.67 -5.48
CA ASN A 64 -8.38 -23.98 -5.81
C ASN A 64 -9.42 -24.00 -4.66
N ASP A 65 -9.44 -25.06 -3.86
CA ASP A 65 -10.40 -25.25 -2.76
C ASP A 65 -9.88 -24.70 -1.42
N GLU A 66 -8.64 -24.22 -1.36
CA GLU A 66 -8.02 -23.72 -0.15
C GLU A 66 -8.08 -22.18 -0.08
N LYS A 67 -8.36 -21.66 1.10
CA LYS A 67 -8.29 -20.22 1.33
C LYS A 67 -6.84 -19.79 1.62
N GLY A 68 -6.19 -19.13 0.68
CA GLY A 68 -4.87 -18.55 0.89
C GLY A 68 -4.90 -17.57 2.08
N ARG A 69 -3.99 -17.79 3.03
CA ARG A 69 -3.82 -16.92 4.22
C ARG A 69 -2.80 -15.83 3.99
N PHE A 70 -2.00 -15.98 2.97
CA PHE A 70 -0.98 -15.01 2.56
C PHE A 70 -1.15 -14.72 1.08
N ILE A 71 -0.68 -13.54 0.69
CA ILE A 71 -0.57 -13.11 -0.71
C ILE A 71 0.92 -12.96 -1.01
N LEU A 72 1.36 -13.60 -2.08
CA LEU A 72 2.70 -13.48 -2.63
C LEU A 72 2.68 -12.58 -3.86
N LYS A 73 3.59 -11.65 -3.93
CA LYS A 73 3.83 -10.80 -5.09
C LYS A 73 5.29 -10.97 -5.53
N PRO A 74 5.57 -11.72 -6.60
CA PRO A 74 6.91 -11.87 -7.15
C PRO A 74 7.36 -10.60 -7.87
N GLN A 75 8.58 -10.61 -8.36
CA GLN A 75 9.08 -9.62 -9.30
C GLN A 75 8.18 -9.53 -10.53
N SER A 76 8.05 -8.34 -11.12
CA SER A 76 7.25 -8.18 -12.34
C SER A 76 7.98 -8.71 -13.57
N GLY A 77 7.29 -9.51 -14.37
CA GLY A 77 7.75 -9.91 -15.69
C GLY A 77 7.60 -8.81 -16.75
N ASP A 78 6.89 -7.73 -16.48
CA ASP A 78 6.60 -6.67 -17.43
C ASP A 78 7.80 -5.73 -17.62
N ARG A 79 8.37 -5.73 -18.83
CA ARG A 79 9.56 -4.94 -19.19
C ARG A 79 9.33 -3.44 -19.31
N ARG A 80 8.09 -2.98 -19.22
CA ARG A 80 7.76 -1.55 -19.21
C ARG A 80 8.10 -0.87 -17.89
N PHE A 81 8.25 -1.65 -16.82
CA PHE A 81 8.65 -1.15 -15.51
C PHE A 81 10.16 -1.06 -15.37
N MET A 82 10.63 0.10 -14.90
CA MET A 82 11.99 0.26 -14.41
C MET A 82 12.14 -0.48 -13.06
N TYR A 83 13.33 -0.90 -12.71
CA TYR A 83 13.62 -1.58 -11.43
C TYR A 83 12.60 -2.67 -11.06
N ARG A 84 12.06 -3.40 -12.04
CA ARG A 84 11.01 -4.41 -11.83
C ARG A 84 11.41 -5.53 -10.86
N GLU A 85 12.72 -5.81 -10.80
CA GLU A 85 13.29 -6.81 -9.90
C GLU A 85 13.31 -6.32 -8.44
N ASP A 86 13.30 -5.00 -8.24
CA ASP A 86 13.25 -4.34 -6.94
C ASP A 86 11.82 -4.18 -6.38
N MET A 87 10.75 -4.47 -7.15
CA MET A 87 9.36 -4.26 -6.70
C MET A 87 9.04 -4.92 -5.35
N PRO A 88 9.41 -6.19 -5.09
CA PRO A 88 9.16 -6.80 -3.78
C PRO A 88 9.88 -6.08 -2.64
N ALA A 89 11.13 -5.70 -2.88
CA ALA A 89 11.94 -4.99 -1.88
C ALA A 89 11.44 -3.56 -1.63
N ASN A 90 10.92 -2.89 -2.67
CA ASN A 90 10.31 -1.57 -2.56
C ASN A 90 9.05 -1.62 -1.69
N GLU A 91 8.15 -2.57 -1.93
CA GLU A 91 6.93 -2.70 -1.13
C GLU A 91 7.26 -3.02 0.33
N ASP A 92 8.15 -3.98 0.61
CA ASP A 92 8.56 -4.32 1.97
C ASP A 92 9.21 -3.13 2.69
N LEU A 93 10.13 -2.42 2.04
CA LEU A 93 10.78 -1.22 2.58
C LEU A 93 9.76 -0.11 2.87
N THR A 94 8.86 0.17 1.94
CA THR A 94 7.88 1.24 2.11
C THR A 94 6.92 0.94 3.25
N MET A 95 6.50 -0.31 3.39
CA MET A 95 5.68 -0.77 4.51
C MET A 95 6.44 -0.69 5.84
N ASP A 96 7.74 -1.03 5.87
CA ASP A 96 8.59 -0.87 7.08
C ASP A 96 8.73 0.62 7.47
N ILE A 97 8.94 1.52 6.50
CA ILE A 97 8.98 2.97 6.77
C ILE A 97 7.64 3.47 7.31
N ALA A 98 6.52 3.03 6.73
CA ALA A 98 5.18 3.39 7.20
C ALA A 98 4.97 3.02 8.67
N GLU A 99 5.34 1.80 9.04
CA GLU A 99 5.12 1.27 10.38
C GLU A 99 6.09 1.85 11.41
N HIS A 100 7.40 1.77 11.12
CA HIS A 100 8.43 2.05 12.14
C HIS A 100 8.82 3.52 12.24
N VAL A 101 8.56 4.31 11.20
CA VAL A 101 8.92 5.75 11.21
C VAL A 101 7.68 6.62 11.36
N TYR A 102 6.60 6.27 10.66
CA TYR A 102 5.41 7.09 10.60
C TYR A 102 4.24 6.55 11.43
N ASP A 103 4.43 5.51 12.25
CA ASP A 103 3.40 4.89 13.10
C ASP A 103 2.07 4.64 12.35
N ILE A 104 2.14 4.22 11.11
CA ILE A 104 0.97 3.85 10.30
C ILE A 104 0.74 2.35 10.47
N PRO A 105 -0.42 1.92 11.00
CA PRO A 105 -0.76 0.51 11.03
C PRO A 105 -0.79 -0.08 9.63
N VAL A 106 0.01 -1.11 9.38
CA VAL A 106 0.09 -1.78 8.08
C VAL A 106 -0.17 -3.28 8.20
N ALA A 107 -0.56 -3.91 7.09
CA ALA A 107 -0.67 -5.36 7.00
C ALA A 107 0.68 -6.01 7.33
N ALA A 108 0.65 -7.16 8.01
CA ALA A 108 1.88 -7.91 8.28
C ALA A 108 2.53 -8.38 6.97
N HIS A 109 3.81 -8.09 6.79
CA HIS A 109 4.51 -8.28 5.51
C HIS A 109 5.96 -8.72 5.72
N GLY A 110 6.62 -9.09 4.63
CA GLY A 110 8.03 -9.45 4.61
C GLY A 110 8.50 -9.87 3.24
N LEU A 111 9.78 -10.26 3.16
CA LEU A 111 10.37 -10.82 1.94
C LEU A 111 10.61 -12.31 2.10
N CYS A 112 10.25 -13.05 1.08
CA CYS A 112 10.63 -14.44 0.88
C CYS A 112 11.37 -14.59 -0.45
N PHE A 113 11.87 -15.79 -0.73
CA PHE A 113 12.74 -16.02 -1.87
C PHE A 113 12.34 -17.29 -2.60
N LEU A 114 12.38 -17.26 -3.92
CA LEU A 114 12.28 -18.46 -4.73
C LEU A 114 13.60 -19.27 -4.67
N GLY A 115 13.56 -20.52 -5.08
CA GLY A 115 14.74 -21.40 -5.10
C GLY A 115 15.87 -20.91 -6.01
N ASN A 116 15.58 -20.11 -7.03
CA ASN A 116 16.56 -19.41 -7.88
C ASN A 116 17.17 -18.16 -7.21
N GLY A 117 16.67 -17.77 -6.04
CA GLY A 117 17.16 -16.62 -5.28
C GLY A 117 16.41 -15.31 -5.53
N GLU A 118 15.45 -15.27 -6.43
CA GLU A 118 14.59 -14.11 -6.66
C GLU A 118 13.76 -13.79 -5.41
N SER A 119 13.68 -12.49 -5.07
CA SER A 119 12.85 -12.02 -3.99
C SER A 119 11.37 -11.96 -4.39
N ALA A 120 10.50 -12.18 -3.43
CA ALA A 120 9.07 -11.97 -3.55
C ALA A 120 8.55 -11.33 -2.25
N TYR A 121 7.62 -10.39 -2.38
CA TYR A 121 6.93 -9.79 -1.25
C TYR A 121 5.83 -10.74 -0.77
N ILE A 122 5.71 -10.92 0.54
CA ILE A 122 4.63 -11.68 1.16
C ILE A 122 3.88 -10.79 2.15
N THR A 123 2.55 -10.88 2.15
CA THR A 123 1.71 -10.24 3.15
C THR A 123 0.68 -11.22 3.71
N ARG A 124 0.42 -11.11 5.02
CA ARG A 124 -0.64 -11.86 5.69
C ARG A 124 -1.98 -11.17 5.42
N ARG A 125 -2.97 -11.93 5.03
CA ARG A 125 -4.33 -11.43 4.90
C ARG A 125 -4.90 -11.07 6.25
N PHE A 126 -5.26 -9.80 6.41
CA PHE A 126 -5.83 -9.24 7.62
C PHE A 126 -7.37 -9.31 7.68
N ASP A 127 -8.00 -9.77 6.58
CA ASP A 127 -9.44 -10.00 6.49
C ASP A 127 -9.89 -11.36 7.06
N TYR A 128 -9.05 -11.98 7.90
CA TYR A 128 -9.36 -13.20 8.65
C TYR A 128 -8.99 -13.04 10.12
N ASP A 129 -9.82 -13.60 11.00
CA ASP A 129 -9.50 -13.76 12.41
C ASP A 129 -8.52 -14.91 12.67
N ALA A 130 -8.11 -15.07 13.93
CA ALA A 130 -7.22 -16.15 14.34
C ALA A 130 -7.84 -17.55 14.14
N ALA A 131 -9.16 -17.67 14.19
CA ALA A 131 -9.89 -18.93 13.96
C ALA A 131 -10.10 -19.25 12.47
N GLY A 132 -9.75 -18.30 11.57
CA GLY A 132 -9.90 -18.49 10.13
C GLY A 132 -11.25 -18.05 9.57
N ASN A 133 -12.06 -17.35 10.36
CA ASN A 133 -13.28 -16.74 9.87
C ASN A 133 -12.94 -15.46 9.11
N LYS A 134 -13.62 -15.23 7.99
CA LYS A 134 -13.42 -14.04 7.17
C LYS A 134 -14.26 -12.88 7.69
N PHE A 135 -13.61 -11.75 7.94
CA PHE A 135 -14.30 -10.48 8.19
C PHE A 135 -14.96 -9.97 6.90
N LYS A 136 -16.04 -9.22 7.05
CA LYS A 136 -16.58 -8.44 5.95
C LYS A 136 -15.62 -7.30 5.66
N MET A 137 -15.14 -7.22 4.42
CA MET A 137 -14.23 -6.20 3.95
C MET A 137 -14.64 -5.75 2.55
N GLU A 138 -14.70 -4.45 2.34
CA GLU A 138 -15.06 -3.85 1.05
C GLU A 138 -14.13 -2.68 0.75
N ASP A 139 -13.54 -2.65 -0.46
CA ASP A 139 -12.76 -1.50 -0.91
C ASP A 139 -13.66 -0.29 -1.23
N PHE A 140 -13.09 0.92 -1.23
CA PHE A 140 -13.87 2.15 -1.40
C PHE A 140 -14.57 2.22 -2.75
N ALA A 141 -14.03 1.64 -3.81
CA ALA A 141 -14.73 1.56 -5.08
C ALA A 141 -15.98 0.68 -4.98
N SER A 142 -15.90 -0.44 -4.26
CA SER A 142 -17.02 -1.35 -4.00
C SER A 142 -18.08 -0.70 -3.10
N VAL A 143 -17.68 -0.01 -2.03
CA VAL A 143 -18.59 0.74 -1.15
C VAL A 143 -19.32 1.83 -1.93
N ALA A 144 -18.64 2.53 -2.83
CA ALA A 144 -19.23 3.53 -3.72
C ALA A 144 -20.03 2.92 -4.90
N LYS A 145 -20.15 1.57 -4.96
CA LYS A 145 -20.85 0.84 -6.02
C LYS A 145 -20.30 1.10 -7.43
N LEU A 146 -19.01 1.35 -7.53
CA LEU A 146 -18.33 1.57 -8.79
C LEU A 146 -17.93 0.23 -9.43
N SER A 147 -18.13 0.10 -10.72
CA SER A 147 -17.74 -1.06 -11.48
C SER A 147 -17.28 -0.69 -12.88
N LYS A 148 -16.53 -1.59 -13.51
CA LYS A 148 -16.07 -1.44 -14.88
C LYS A 148 -17.21 -1.26 -15.87
N GLU A 149 -18.30 -1.99 -15.67
CA GLU A 149 -19.48 -1.98 -16.55
C GLU A 149 -20.22 -0.65 -16.51
N GLN A 150 -20.26 0.00 -15.36
CA GLN A 150 -21.01 1.25 -15.15
C GLN A 150 -20.15 2.50 -15.32
N ASN A 151 -18.88 2.44 -14.94
CA ASN A 151 -18.00 3.59 -14.80
C ASN A 151 -16.77 3.55 -15.72
N GLY A 152 -16.62 2.50 -16.57
CA GLY A 152 -15.48 2.32 -17.48
C GLY A 152 -14.28 1.63 -16.84
N GLU A 153 -13.27 1.33 -17.66
CA GLU A 153 -12.08 0.53 -17.26
C GLU A 153 -11.31 1.15 -16.09
N ASP A 154 -11.18 2.47 -16.07
CA ASP A 154 -10.37 3.22 -15.11
C ASP A 154 -11.16 3.77 -13.93
N TYR A 155 -12.38 3.24 -13.66
CA TYR A 155 -13.29 3.71 -12.61
C TYR A 155 -12.63 3.89 -11.24
N LYS A 156 -11.66 3.07 -10.91
CA LYS A 156 -10.95 3.14 -9.63
C LYS A 156 -10.05 4.38 -9.48
N TYR A 157 -9.77 5.08 -10.59
CA TYR A 157 -8.99 6.32 -10.64
C TYR A 157 -9.85 7.57 -10.88
N THR A 158 -10.91 7.45 -11.70
CA THR A 158 -11.62 8.59 -12.30
C THR A 158 -12.83 9.03 -11.50
N ALA A 159 -13.48 8.12 -10.78
CA ALA A 159 -14.81 8.37 -10.21
C ALA A 159 -14.78 9.21 -8.92
N LEU A 160 -13.79 9.02 -8.06
CA LEU A 160 -13.70 9.62 -6.73
C LEU A 160 -12.53 10.61 -6.62
N SER A 161 -12.66 11.54 -5.67
CA SER A 161 -11.57 12.26 -5.04
C SER A 161 -11.22 11.65 -3.69
N TYR A 162 -10.09 12.05 -3.08
CA TYR A 162 -9.81 11.61 -1.70
C TYR A 162 -10.76 12.25 -0.68
N GLU A 163 -11.37 13.40 -0.99
CA GLU A 163 -12.44 13.99 -0.17
C GLU A 163 -13.72 13.12 -0.24
N ASP A 164 -14.05 12.51 -1.39
CA ASP A 164 -15.13 11.51 -1.49
C ASP A 164 -14.80 10.25 -0.69
N CYS A 165 -13.55 9.79 -0.72
CA CYS A 165 -13.08 8.67 0.10
C CYS A 165 -13.23 8.98 1.61
N ALA A 166 -12.92 10.19 2.04
CA ALA A 166 -13.15 10.62 3.42
C ALA A 166 -14.63 10.65 3.79
N GLN A 167 -15.52 10.98 2.85
CA GLN A 167 -16.97 10.90 3.09
C GLN A 167 -17.44 9.46 3.31
N ILE A 168 -16.90 8.48 2.58
CA ILE A 168 -17.17 7.05 2.82
C ILE A 168 -16.84 6.67 4.26
N ILE A 169 -15.69 7.13 4.79
CA ILE A 169 -15.33 6.87 6.20
C ILE A 169 -16.35 7.49 7.16
N LYS A 170 -16.76 8.73 6.91
CA LYS A 170 -17.77 9.42 7.75
C LYS A 170 -19.11 8.69 7.80
N ASP A 171 -19.52 8.13 6.67
CA ASP A 171 -20.83 7.51 6.53
C ASP A 171 -20.88 6.09 7.13
N HIS A 172 -19.74 5.40 7.23
CA HIS A 172 -19.71 3.98 7.60
C HIS A 172 -19.01 3.68 8.91
N CYS A 173 -18.07 4.52 9.38
CA CYS A 173 -17.30 4.25 10.59
C CYS A 173 -17.90 4.96 11.82
N ILE A 174 -18.18 4.22 12.88
CA ILE A 174 -18.65 4.82 14.15
C ILE A 174 -17.62 5.79 14.73
N ALA A 175 -16.35 5.41 14.73
CA ALA A 175 -15.24 6.25 15.19
C ALA A 175 -14.65 7.10 14.05
N ALA A 176 -15.50 7.73 13.24
CA ALA A 176 -15.10 8.40 12.00
C ALA A 176 -13.90 9.33 12.16
N GLN A 177 -13.82 10.12 13.25
CA GLN A 177 -12.68 11.05 13.47
C GLN A 177 -11.34 10.33 13.61
N VAL A 178 -11.32 9.15 14.24
CA VAL A 178 -10.11 8.34 14.38
C VAL A 178 -9.71 7.75 13.02
N GLU A 179 -10.69 7.25 12.29
CA GLU A 179 -10.43 6.62 10.98
C GLU A 179 -10.06 7.66 9.91
N LEU A 180 -10.64 8.87 9.97
CA LEU A 180 -10.22 10.00 9.12
C LEU A 180 -8.78 10.43 9.38
N LEU A 181 -8.34 10.42 10.65
CA LEU A 181 -6.94 10.73 10.96
C LEU A 181 -5.99 9.67 10.40
N LYS A 182 -6.34 8.39 10.51
CA LYS A 182 -5.55 7.31 9.88
C LYS A 182 -5.49 7.46 8.37
N PHE A 183 -6.61 7.73 7.72
CA PHE A 183 -6.69 7.96 6.28
C PHE A 183 -5.84 9.15 5.86
N TYR A 184 -5.93 10.27 6.56
CA TYR A 184 -5.12 11.46 6.34
C TYR A 184 -3.61 11.17 6.40
N ARG A 185 -3.17 10.41 7.42
CA ARG A 185 -1.78 9.98 7.57
C ARG A 185 -1.31 9.10 6.42
N ILE A 186 -2.13 8.14 6.00
CA ILE A 186 -1.81 7.26 4.85
C ILE A 186 -1.68 8.09 3.56
N LEU A 187 -2.51 9.10 3.34
CA LEU A 187 -2.42 9.95 2.16
C LEU A 187 -1.16 10.80 2.14
N ILE A 188 -0.78 11.43 3.26
CA ILE A 188 0.48 12.17 3.37
C ILE A 188 1.66 11.22 3.12
N PHE A 189 1.60 10.02 3.69
CA PHE A 189 2.65 9.02 3.51
C PHE A 189 2.80 8.58 2.04
N ASN A 190 1.69 8.27 1.37
CA ASN A 190 1.70 7.96 -0.06
C ASN A 190 2.31 9.10 -0.90
N TYR A 191 2.00 10.34 -0.55
CA TYR A 191 2.60 11.51 -1.18
C TYR A 191 4.12 11.54 -0.96
N LEU A 192 4.59 11.39 0.28
CA LEU A 192 6.02 11.40 0.62
C LEU A 192 6.80 10.29 -0.06
N THR A 193 6.22 9.11 -0.17
CA THR A 193 6.87 7.93 -0.76
C THR A 193 6.62 7.79 -2.26
N CYS A 194 6.09 8.83 -2.91
CA CYS A 194 5.82 8.84 -4.35
C CYS A 194 4.94 7.66 -4.82
N ASN A 195 3.93 7.31 -4.02
CA ASN A 195 2.94 6.30 -4.39
C ASN A 195 1.80 6.93 -5.21
N GLY A 196 1.97 7.06 -6.50
CA GLY A 196 0.95 7.56 -7.43
C GLY A 196 -0.05 6.50 -7.92
N ASP A 197 -0.13 5.33 -7.25
CA ASP A 197 -1.09 4.26 -7.56
C ASP A 197 -2.06 3.96 -6.40
N ALA A 198 -2.15 4.87 -5.40
CA ALA A 198 -3.04 4.74 -4.24
C ALA A 198 -4.52 5.05 -4.61
N HIS A 199 -5.10 4.22 -5.49
CA HIS A 199 -6.47 4.38 -6.00
C HIS A 199 -7.55 3.88 -5.03
N ALA A 200 -8.84 4.07 -5.37
CA ALA A 200 -9.97 3.73 -4.50
C ALA A 200 -10.03 2.26 -4.02
N LYS A 201 -9.36 1.33 -4.70
CA LYS A 201 -9.28 -0.08 -4.27
C LYS A 201 -8.11 -0.38 -3.33
N ASN A 202 -7.23 0.59 -3.05
CA ASN A 202 -6.15 0.46 -2.08
C ASN A 202 -6.55 0.94 -0.67
N PHE A 203 -7.81 1.33 -0.49
CA PHE A 203 -8.41 1.64 0.79
C PHE A 203 -9.63 0.77 0.99
N SER A 204 -9.79 0.18 2.19
CA SER A 204 -10.91 -0.70 2.50
C SER A 204 -11.50 -0.40 3.87
N LEU A 205 -12.79 -0.65 4.00
CA LEU A 205 -13.45 -0.77 5.29
C LEU A 205 -13.50 -2.25 5.69
N ILE A 206 -13.27 -2.51 6.97
CA ILE A 206 -13.33 -3.84 7.55
C ILE A 206 -14.25 -3.84 8.76
N GLU A 207 -15.18 -4.79 8.84
CA GLU A 207 -16.10 -4.98 9.95
C GLU A 207 -15.60 -6.14 10.82
N TYR A 208 -14.97 -5.82 11.96
CA TYR A 208 -14.42 -6.81 12.89
C TYR A 208 -15.47 -7.56 13.70
N ARG A 209 -16.59 -6.91 13.95
CA ARG A 209 -17.82 -7.43 14.56
C ARG A 209 -18.97 -6.53 14.15
N GLU A 210 -20.20 -6.99 14.32
CA GLU A 210 -21.40 -6.27 13.89
C GLU A 210 -21.36 -4.80 14.33
N GLY A 211 -21.37 -3.90 13.35
CA GLY A 211 -21.33 -2.46 13.53
C GLY A 211 -19.95 -1.85 13.83
N ASP A 212 -18.90 -2.63 14.13
CA ASP A 212 -17.55 -2.11 14.36
C ASP A 212 -16.77 -2.03 13.04
N VAL A 213 -17.16 -1.06 12.23
CA VAL A 213 -16.54 -0.78 10.93
C VAL A 213 -15.38 0.20 11.10
N ARG A 214 -14.21 -0.16 10.58
CA ARG A 214 -12.98 0.63 10.65
C ARG A 214 -12.26 0.68 9.30
N LEU A 215 -11.39 1.65 9.12
CA LEU A 215 -10.43 1.65 8.03
C LEU A 215 -9.46 0.48 8.20
N ALA A 216 -9.26 -0.29 7.14
CA ALA A 216 -8.26 -1.35 7.11
C ALA A 216 -6.84 -0.80 7.35
N PRO A 217 -5.91 -1.62 7.88
CA PRO A 217 -4.50 -1.22 7.91
C PRO A 217 -3.99 -0.90 6.50
N GLY A 218 -2.93 -0.10 6.39
CA GLY A 218 -2.30 0.21 5.10
C GLY A 218 -1.80 -1.06 4.39
N TYR A 219 -2.01 -1.14 3.10
CA TYR A 219 -1.54 -2.20 2.21
C TYR A 219 -1.26 -1.65 0.81
N ASP A 220 -0.50 -2.37 0.01
CA ASP A 220 -0.06 -1.92 -1.32
C ASP A 220 0.65 -0.54 -1.26
N LEU A 221 1.46 -0.31 -0.21
CA LEU A 221 2.27 0.89 -0.05
C LEU A 221 3.64 0.65 -0.68
N LEU A 222 3.93 1.34 -1.77
CA LEU A 222 5.22 1.27 -2.45
C LEU A 222 5.51 2.57 -3.21
N ASN A 223 6.77 2.88 -3.46
CA ASN A 223 7.15 3.98 -4.34
C ASN A 223 6.89 3.57 -5.79
N THR A 224 5.77 3.99 -6.37
CA THR A 224 5.41 3.62 -7.75
C THR A 224 6.16 4.43 -8.79
N ASP A 225 6.56 5.66 -8.46
CA ASP A 225 7.22 6.57 -9.40
C ASP A 225 8.60 6.07 -9.86
N MET A 226 9.28 5.29 -9.02
CA MET A 226 10.55 4.67 -9.42
C MET A 226 10.38 3.54 -10.47
N HIS A 227 9.18 2.95 -10.57
CA HIS A 227 8.91 1.87 -11.53
C HIS A 227 8.25 2.36 -12.81
N LEU A 228 7.38 3.35 -12.68
CA LEU A 228 6.62 3.93 -13.77
C LEU A 228 6.35 5.39 -13.40
N SER A 229 6.67 6.34 -14.27
CA SER A 229 6.28 7.74 -14.02
C SER A 229 4.77 7.82 -13.79
N THR A 230 4.39 8.21 -12.60
CA THR A 230 3.00 8.27 -12.16
C THR A 230 2.59 9.70 -11.85
N GLU A 231 1.29 9.93 -11.83
CA GLU A 231 0.74 11.19 -11.30
C GLU A 231 1.04 11.32 -9.81
N ILE A 232 1.00 12.54 -9.31
CA ILE A 232 1.22 12.81 -7.87
C ILE A 232 0.16 12.14 -7.01
N PHE A 233 -1.06 12.12 -7.49
CA PHE A 233 -2.21 11.44 -6.89
C PHE A 233 -2.77 10.42 -7.86
N ALA A 234 -3.10 9.23 -7.36
CA ALA A 234 -3.70 8.18 -8.19
C ALA A 234 -5.09 8.56 -8.70
N LEU A 235 -5.88 9.23 -7.86
CA LEU A 235 -7.21 9.69 -8.25
C LEU A 235 -7.09 10.94 -9.11
N GLU A 236 -7.73 10.96 -10.28
CA GLU A 236 -7.62 12.08 -11.25
C GLU A 236 -8.10 13.42 -10.68
N LYS A 237 -9.11 13.39 -9.80
CA LYS A 237 -9.55 14.58 -9.06
C LYS A 237 -8.57 15.00 -7.96
N GLY A 238 -7.65 14.13 -7.59
CA GLY A 238 -6.71 14.37 -6.49
C GLY A 238 -7.44 14.51 -5.13
N LEU A 239 -7.02 15.49 -4.35
CA LEU A 239 -7.52 15.68 -2.97
C LEU A 239 -8.97 16.11 -2.90
N PHE A 240 -9.44 17.00 -3.80
CA PHE A 240 -10.70 17.72 -3.66
C PHE A 240 -11.75 17.28 -4.68
N LYS A 241 -13.04 17.39 -4.34
CA LYS A 241 -14.18 17.01 -5.21
C LYS A 241 -14.20 17.77 -6.52
N GLU A 242 -13.87 19.04 -6.48
CA GLU A 242 -13.76 19.91 -7.68
C GLU A 242 -12.47 19.73 -8.49
N GLY A 243 -11.63 18.82 -8.07
CA GLY A 243 -10.27 18.63 -8.57
C GLY A 243 -9.24 19.38 -7.74
N THR A 244 -8.02 18.88 -7.69
CA THR A 244 -6.91 19.57 -7.02
C THR A 244 -6.37 20.62 -7.98
N PRO A 245 -6.44 21.91 -7.67
CA PRO A 245 -5.92 22.93 -8.55
C PRO A 245 -4.41 22.80 -8.64
N ILE A 246 -3.90 22.38 -9.77
CA ILE A 246 -2.47 22.49 -10.10
C ILE A 246 -2.29 23.93 -10.57
N LEU A 247 -2.15 24.83 -9.60
CA LEU A 247 -1.81 26.22 -9.90
C LEU A 247 -0.29 26.31 -10.02
N ASP A 248 0.21 26.95 -11.07
CA ASP A 248 1.63 27.22 -11.27
C ASP A 248 2.29 27.94 -10.08
N THR A 249 1.49 28.47 -9.17
CA THR A 249 1.92 29.30 -8.03
C THR A 249 1.77 28.60 -6.67
N THR A 250 1.05 27.47 -6.55
CA THR A 250 0.87 26.77 -5.27
C THR A 250 1.48 25.37 -5.37
N PRO A 251 2.65 25.15 -4.76
CA PRO A 251 3.27 23.83 -4.80
C PRO A 251 2.36 22.81 -4.10
N ILE A 252 2.23 21.64 -4.69
CA ILE A 252 1.60 20.48 -4.02
C ILE A 252 2.49 20.13 -2.82
N GLY A 253 1.91 20.06 -1.65
CA GLY A 253 2.61 19.79 -0.41
C GLY A 253 1.80 20.24 0.81
N ARG A 254 2.50 20.76 1.82
CA ARG A 254 1.93 21.16 3.10
C ARG A 254 0.65 22.04 3.01
N PRO A 255 0.57 23.09 2.18
CA PRO A 255 -0.66 23.92 2.12
C PRO A 255 -1.89 23.14 1.67
N MET A 256 -1.73 22.25 0.69
CA MET A 256 -2.85 21.45 0.21
C MET A 256 -3.32 20.41 1.22
N PHE A 257 -2.39 19.78 1.93
CA PHE A 257 -2.76 18.85 3.01
C PHE A 257 -3.39 19.58 4.20
N LEU A 258 -2.98 20.80 4.51
CA LEU A 258 -3.64 21.64 5.52
C LEU A 258 -5.11 21.86 5.15
N GLU A 259 -5.39 22.31 3.93
CA GLU A 259 -6.75 22.52 3.43
C GLU A 259 -7.55 21.22 3.35
N PHE A 260 -6.93 20.14 2.88
CA PHE A 260 -7.58 18.82 2.84
C PHE A 260 -8.01 18.36 4.23
N GLY A 261 -7.12 18.48 5.22
CA GLY A 261 -7.45 18.14 6.61
C GLY A 261 -8.66 18.91 7.15
N ARG A 262 -8.76 20.21 6.83
CA ARG A 262 -9.92 21.05 7.18
C ARG A 262 -11.20 20.55 6.55
N ARG A 263 -11.19 20.31 5.25
CA ARG A 263 -12.39 19.86 4.50
C ARG A 263 -12.91 18.51 4.95
N ILE A 264 -12.03 17.59 5.28
CA ILE A 264 -12.46 16.31 5.84
C ILE A 264 -12.86 16.39 7.32
N GLY A 265 -12.77 17.57 7.94
CA GLY A 265 -13.27 17.84 9.28
C GLY A 265 -12.34 17.44 10.42
N LEU A 266 -11.02 17.40 10.18
CA LEU A 266 -10.02 17.25 11.23
C LEU A 266 -9.85 18.57 11.99
N ASN A 267 -9.47 18.47 13.27
CA ASN A 267 -9.19 19.64 14.10
C ASN A 267 -7.84 20.29 13.67
N GLU A 268 -7.82 21.63 13.61
CA GLU A 268 -6.64 22.42 13.20
C GLU A 268 -5.36 22.06 13.96
N LYS A 269 -5.46 21.89 15.28
CA LYS A 269 -4.31 21.52 16.10
C LYS A 269 -3.79 20.14 15.74
N THR A 270 -4.70 19.20 15.43
CA THR A 270 -4.33 17.86 14.97
C THR A 270 -3.67 17.90 13.60
N ILE A 271 -4.24 18.65 12.65
CA ILE A 271 -3.67 18.84 11.32
C ILE A 271 -2.23 19.38 11.42
N GLY A 272 -2.04 20.48 12.18
CA GLY A 272 -0.73 21.11 12.38
C GLY A 272 0.30 20.11 12.92
N ARG A 273 -0.06 19.38 13.98
CA ARG A 273 0.81 18.36 14.59
C ARG A 273 1.20 17.26 13.61
N GLU A 274 0.24 16.74 12.83
CA GLU A 274 0.52 15.69 11.84
C GLU A 274 1.41 16.23 10.72
N LEU A 275 1.16 17.43 10.21
CA LEU A 275 2.00 18.04 9.19
C LEU A 275 3.43 18.28 9.68
N ASP A 276 3.62 18.72 10.93
CA ASP A 276 4.94 18.86 11.54
C ASP A 276 5.64 17.51 11.71
N PHE A 277 4.89 16.47 12.13
CA PHE A 277 5.40 15.12 12.25
C PHE A 277 5.88 14.57 10.90
N PHE A 278 5.08 14.71 9.84
CA PHE A 278 5.46 14.23 8.51
C PHE A 278 6.51 15.11 7.80
N ALA A 279 6.66 16.36 8.20
CA ALA A 279 7.71 17.26 7.68
C ALA A 279 9.07 17.04 8.36
N ALA A 280 9.11 16.33 9.48
CA ALA A 280 10.37 16.10 10.19
C ALA A 280 11.31 15.21 9.36
N THR A 281 12.61 15.48 9.47
CA THR A 281 13.65 14.66 8.85
C THR A 281 14.00 13.51 9.78
N TYR A 282 13.80 12.28 9.32
CA TYR A 282 14.13 11.08 10.06
C TYR A 282 15.34 10.37 9.42
N PRO A 283 16.55 10.42 10.05
CA PRO A 283 17.75 9.75 9.52
C PRO A 283 17.52 8.26 9.28
N VAL A 284 16.70 7.62 10.12
CA VAL A 284 16.37 6.20 10.02
C VAL A 284 15.72 5.83 8.69
N VAL A 285 15.06 6.76 7.98
CA VAL A 285 14.52 6.49 6.63
C VAL A 285 15.66 6.18 5.66
N ARG A 286 16.75 6.97 5.70
CA ARG A 286 17.93 6.69 4.87
C ARG A 286 18.60 5.38 5.27
N GLU A 287 18.70 5.10 6.56
CA GLU A 287 19.27 3.84 7.07
C GLU A 287 18.45 2.63 6.60
N LEU A 288 17.10 2.71 6.62
CA LEU A 288 16.24 1.66 6.11
C LEU A 288 16.40 1.46 4.60
N ILE A 289 16.49 2.54 3.82
CA ILE A 289 16.74 2.49 2.38
C ILE A 289 18.10 1.81 2.11
N ASP A 290 19.16 2.24 2.79
CA ASP A 290 20.51 1.70 2.62
C ASP A 290 20.60 0.22 3.02
N GLY A 291 19.89 -0.17 4.07
CA GLY A 291 19.81 -1.56 4.56
C GLY A 291 18.88 -2.47 3.74
N SER A 292 18.04 -1.91 2.86
CA SER A 292 17.07 -2.68 2.06
C SER A 292 17.73 -3.53 0.98
N LEU A 293 16.94 -4.44 0.39
CA LEU A 293 17.37 -5.25 -0.75
C LEU A 293 17.22 -4.55 -2.12
N LEU A 294 16.90 -3.27 -2.14
CA LEU A 294 16.90 -2.49 -3.37
C LEU A 294 18.30 -2.48 -4.00
N SER A 295 18.37 -2.47 -5.33
CA SER A 295 19.60 -2.21 -6.06
C SER A 295 20.14 -0.80 -5.75
N ALA A 296 21.42 -0.55 -6.00
CA ALA A 296 22.05 0.74 -5.66
C ALA A 296 21.34 1.92 -6.34
N ASP A 297 21.03 1.79 -7.63
CA ASP A 297 20.34 2.84 -8.39
C ASP A 297 18.89 3.03 -7.90
N ALA A 298 18.20 1.95 -7.52
CA ALA A 298 16.86 2.00 -6.95
C ALA A 298 16.85 2.71 -5.59
N LYS A 299 17.86 2.51 -4.74
CA LYS A 299 18.02 3.23 -3.47
C LYS A 299 18.14 4.74 -3.68
N GLU A 300 18.96 5.17 -4.62
CA GLU A 300 19.13 6.59 -4.91
C GLU A 300 17.86 7.20 -5.55
N SER A 301 17.18 6.45 -6.41
CA SER A 301 15.89 6.87 -6.98
C SER A 301 14.84 7.05 -5.89
N TYR A 302 14.68 6.07 -5.01
CA TYR A 302 13.76 6.13 -3.87
C TYR A 302 14.05 7.33 -2.97
N TRP A 303 15.31 7.47 -2.55
CA TRP A 303 15.75 8.57 -1.68
C TRP A 303 15.55 9.93 -2.32
N GLY A 304 15.84 10.08 -3.62
CA GLY A 304 15.67 11.33 -4.37
C GLY A 304 14.21 11.78 -4.37
N GLY A 305 13.29 10.89 -4.71
CA GLY A 305 11.85 11.15 -4.69
C GLY A 305 11.33 11.53 -3.30
N TYR A 306 11.65 10.70 -2.30
CA TYR A 306 11.27 10.96 -0.91
C TYR A 306 11.77 12.32 -0.40
N LYS A 307 13.06 12.61 -0.61
CA LYS A 307 13.65 13.88 -0.18
C LYS A 307 13.02 15.09 -0.86
N TYR A 308 12.73 14.98 -2.14
CA TYR A 308 12.03 16.04 -2.88
C TYR A 308 10.64 16.29 -2.28
N ARG A 309 9.82 15.25 -2.08
CA ARG A 309 8.49 15.38 -1.47
C ARG A 309 8.56 15.93 -0.04
N LEU A 310 9.53 15.49 0.75
CA LEU A 310 9.73 15.99 2.10
C LEU A 310 10.02 17.50 2.11
N SER A 311 10.77 18.00 1.13
CA SER A 311 11.07 19.45 1.03
C SER A 311 9.81 20.29 0.79
N THR A 312 8.78 19.75 0.14
CA THR A 312 7.50 20.46 -0.09
C THR A 312 6.56 20.42 1.12
N MET A 313 6.89 19.60 2.13
CA MET A 313 6.14 19.52 3.39
C MET A 313 6.67 20.43 4.48
N GLN A 314 7.82 21.08 4.26
CA GLN A 314 8.40 22.04 5.21
C GLN A 314 7.47 23.26 5.41
N PRO A 315 7.51 23.90 6.59
CA PRO A 315 6.72 25.11 6.89
C PRO A 315 6.95 26.25 5.92
#